data_48903ae879c5de1602604f5c7d306cce
#
_entry.id   48903ae879c5de1602604f5c7d306cce
#
_cell.length_a   1.000
_cell.length_b   1.000
_cell.length_c   1.000
_cell.angle_alpha   90.00
_cell.angle_beta   90.00
_cell.angle_gamma   90.00
#
_symmetry.space_group_name_H-M   'P 1'
#
loop_
_entity.id
_entity.type
_entity.pdbx_description
1 polymer ?
#
loop_
_entity_poly.entity_id
_entity_poly.type
_entity_poly.pdbx_seq_one_letter_code
_entity_poly.pdbx_strand_id
1 'polypeptide(L)'
;AVPWIIRNGGAAYLACGKPNNGGTKIYSVSGDVEMPGNYEVPLGTPFSKLLELAGGVRKGRTLKAVIPGGSSAPVLPAHIMMECTMDYDSIAKAGSMLGSGAVIVMDDSRCMVESLKRLSYFYMHESCGQCTPCREGTGWLWRMVDRIDRGQGKPSDMALLDNVAENIMGRTICALGDAAAMPVRAMIKHFRHEFEAK
;
A
#
# COMPACT_ATOMS: atom_id res chain seq x y z
N ALA A 1 0.83 -24.75 -0.80
CA ALA A 1 2.23 -25.09 -1.16
C ALA A 1 2.74 -26.34 -0.47
N VAL A 2 2.44 -26.59 0.83
CA VAL A 2 3.04 -27.70 1.61
C VAL A 2 2.87 -29.09 0.96
N PRO A 3 1.66 -29.54 0.53
CA PRO A 3 1.53 -30.85 -0.11
C PRO A 3 2.31 -30.96 -1.42
N TRP A 4 2.43 -29.87 -2.17
CA TRP A 4 3.24 -29.85 -3.40
C TRP A 4 4.73 -29.95 -3.12
N ILE A 5 5.22 -29.22 -2.10
CA ILE A 5 6.62 -29.28 -1.66
C ILE A 5 7.01 -30.68 -1.19
N ILE A 6 6.13 -31.35 -0.43
CA ILE A 6 6.40 -32.71 0.05
C ILE A 6 6.53 -33.72 -1.13
N ARG A 7 5.72 -33.54 -2.18
CA ARG A 7 5.75 -34.42 -3.36
C ARG A 7 6.94 -34.15 -4.30
N ASN A 8 7.31 -32.88 -4.47
CA ASN A 8 8.25 -32.45 -5.51
C ASN A 8 9.60 -31.98 -4.97
N GLY A 9 9.72 -31.81 -3.65
CA GLY A 9 10.91 -31.33 -2.97
C GLY A 9 11.02 -29.80 -2.88
N GLY A 10 11.76 -29.34 -1.89
CA GLY A 10 11.96 -27.91 -1.61
C GLY A 10 12.71 -27.20 -2.74
N ALA A 11 13.70 -27.86 -3.35
CA ALA A 11 14.46 -27.27 -4.46
C ALA A 11 13.57 -26.94 -5.69
N ALA A 12 12.62 -27.84 -6.02
CA ALA A 12 11.65 -27.59 -7.09
C ALA A 12 10.74 -26.40 -6.78
N TYR A 13 10.33 -26.22 -5.51
CA TYR A 13 9.54 -25.07 -5.11
C TYR A 13 10.33 -23.76 -5.19
N LEU A 14 11.57 -23.75 -4.72
CA LEU A 14 12.44 -22.58 -4.83
C LEU A 14 12.69 -22.15 -6.28
N ALA A 15 12.77 -23.11 -7.20
CA ALA A 15 12.95 -22.84 -8.62
C ALA A 15 11.72 -22.16 -9.29
N CYS A 16 10.55 -22.17 -8.65
CA CYS A 16 9.37 -21.47 -9.15
C CYS A 16 9.42 -19.94 -9.00
N GLY A 17 10.38 -19.40 -8.23
CA GLY A 17 10.55 -17.96 -8.01
C GLY A 17 11.92 -17.48 -8.49
N LYS A 18 12.46 -16.48 -7.81
CA LYS A 18 13.81 -15.99 -8.05
C LYS A 18 14.71 -16.26 -6.80
N PRO A 19 16.05 -16.15 -6.93
CA PRO A 19 16.93 -16.26 -5.76
C PRO A 19 16.46 -15.36 -4.60
N ASN A 20 16.48 -15.91 -3.37
CA ASN A 20 15.97 -15.32 -2.12
C ASN A 20 14.44 -15.09 -2.04
N ASN A 21 13.70 -15.27 -3.12
CA ASN A 21 12.25 -15.13 -3.20
C ASN A 21 11.67 -16.33 -3.97
N GLY A 22 11.84 -17.54 -3.41
CA GLY A 22 11.40 -18.78 -4.04
C GLY A 22 9.90 -19.02 -3.88
N GLY A 23 9.33 -19.77 -4.84
CA GLY A 23 7.94 -20.20 -4.82
C GLY A 23 6.98 -19.24 -5.48
N THR A 24 5.70 -19.48 -5.23
CA THR A 24 4.59 -18.69 -5.75
C THR A 24 3.89 -17.92 -4.63
N LYS A 25 3.16 -16.88 -5.00
CA LYS A 25 2.29 -16.14 -4.09
C LYS A 25 0.98 -15.80 -4.78
N ILE A 26 -0.11 -15.84 -4.03
CA ILE A 26 -1.41 -15.34 -4.48
C ILE A 26 -1.45 -13.83 -4.24
N TYR A 27 -1.77 -13.07 -5.29
CA TYR A 27 -2.00 -11.64 -5.24
C TYR A 27 -3.48 -11.36 -5.43
N SER A 28 -4.09 -10.70 -4.45
CA SER A 28 -5.47 -10.23 -4.52
C SER A 28 -5.47 -8.84 -5.14
N VAL A 29 -5.68 -8.78 -6.47
CA VAL A 29 -5.68 -7.52 -7.22
C VAL A 29 -7.06 -6.90 -7.18
N SER A 30 -7.15 -5.64 -6.78
CA SER A 30 -8.39 -4.88 -6.64
C SER A 30 -8.19 -3.41 -7.06
N GLY A 31 -9.25 -2.62 -6.96
CA GLY A 31 -9.23 -1.21 -7.35
C GLY A 31 -9.60 -1.02 -8.81
N ASP A 32 -8.88 -0.15 -9.50
CA ASP A 32 -9.23 0.34 -10.82
C ASP A 32 -8.63 -0.52 -11.96
N VAL A 33 -8.92 -1.81 -11.92
CA VAL A 33 -8.55 -2.80 -12.96
C VAL A 33 -9.78 -3.36 -13.65
N GLU A 34 -9.62 -3.90 -14.87
CA GLU A 34 -10.73 -4.51 -15.62
C GLU A 34 -11.22 -5.82 -14.98
N MET A 35 -10.30 -6.63 -14.45
CA MET A 35 -10.61 -7.94 -13.88
C MET A 35 -10.02 -8.06 -12.46
N PRO A 36 -10.67 -7.52 -11.43
CA PRO A 36 -10.23 -7.73 -10.05
C PRO A 36 -10.36 -9.20 -9.68
N GLY A 37 -9.37 -9.74 -8.95
CA GLY A 37 -9.37 -11.17 -8.59
C GLY A 37 -8.10 -11.62 -7.91
N ASN A 38 -8.00 -12.93 -7.70
CA ASN A 38 -6.84 -13.59 -7.10
C ASN A 38 -5.99 -14.25 -8.21
N TYR A 39 -4.72 -13.90 -8.25
CA TYR A 39 -3.77 -14.36 -9.25
C TYR A 39 -2.58 -15.02 -8.57
N GLU A 40 -2.35 -16.30 -8.82
CA GLU A 40 -1.15 -17.00 -8.35
C GLU A 40 -0.05 -16.87 -9.41
N VAL A 41 1.06 -16.26 -9.04
CA VAL A 41 2.24 -16.13 -9.92
C VAL A 41 3.52 -16.38 -9.13
N PRO A 42 4.62 -16.75 -9.80
CA PRO A 42 5.93 -16.86 -9.16
C PRO A 42 6.38 -15.54 -8.52
N LEU A 43 7.02 -15.62 -7.37
CA LEU A 43 7.71 -14.45 -6.80
C LEU A 43 8.79 -13.96 -7.76
N GLY A 44 8.86 -12.65 -7.96
CA GLY A 44 9.72 -12.03 -8.97
C GLY A 44 9.05 -11.76 -10.32
N THR A 45 7.77 -12.11 -10.47
CA THR A 45 6.98 -11.72 -11.66
C THR A 45 6.94 -10.19 -11.77
N PRO A 46 7.20 -9.59 -12.94
CA PRO A 46 7.05 -8.13 -13.11
C PRO A 46 5.63 -7.66 -12.77
N PHE A 47 5.52 -6.50 -12.11
CA PHE A 47 4.19 -5.94 -11.81
C PHE A 47 3.36 -5.70 -13.07
N SER A 48 3.98 -5.28 -14.17
CA SER A 48 3.31 -5.11 -15.46
C SER A 48 2.60 -6.38 -15.93
N LYS A 49 3.20 -7.55 -15.68
CA LYS A 49 2.60 -8.84 -16.02
C LYS A 49 1.42 -9.20 -15.11
N LEU A 50 1.53 -8.90 -13.82
CA LEU A 50 0.39 -9.08 -12.89
C LEU A 50 -0.77 -8.16 -13.27
N LEU A 51 -0.48 -6.91 -13.63
CA LEU A 51 -1.49 -5.95 -14.08
C LEU A 51 -2.15 -6.41 -15.40
N GLU A 52 -1.37 -6.96 -16.35
CA GLU A 52 -1.90 -7.53 -17.58
C GLU A 52 -2.87 -8.70 -17.31
N LEU A 53 -2.52 -9.60 -16.38
CA LEU A 53 -3.40 -10.70 -15.95
C LEU A 53 -4.72 -10.17 -15.36
N ALA A 54 -4.69 -9.04 -14.68
CA ALA A 54 -5.87 -8.35 -14.16
C ALA A 54 -6.62 -7.50 -15.22
N GLY A 55 -6.30 -7.68 -16.51
CA GLY A 55 -6.94 -6.99 -17.61
C GLY A 55 -6.44 -5.56 -17.86
N GLY A 56 -5.40 -5.13 -17.14
CA GLY A 56 -4.92 -3.75 -17.18
C GLY A 56 -5.75 -2.79 -16.32
N VAL A 57 -5.41 -1.52 -16.39
CA VAL A 57 -6.19 -0.43 -15.80
C VAL A 57 -7.50 -0.27 -16.57
N ARG A 58 -8.56 0.22 -15.93
CA ARG A 58 -9.85 0.49 -16.57
C ARG A 58 -9.70 1.27 -17.88
N LYS A 59 -10.54 0.91 -18.88
CA LYS A 59 -10.47 1.52 -20.23
C LYS A 59 -10.54 3.04 -20.19
N GLY A 60 -9.65 3.68 -20.95
CA GLY A 60 -9.57 5.14 -21.06
C GLY A 60 -8.93 5.82 -19.85
N ARG A 61 -8.34 5.05 -18.95
CA ARG A 61 -7.63 5.56 -17.77
C ARG A 61 -6.15 5.16 -17.79
N THR A 62 -5.35 5.89 -17.01
CA THR A 62 -3.93 5.63 -16.84
C THR A 62 -3.62 5.25 -15.40
N LEU A 63 -2.62 4.40 -15.21
CA LEU A 63 -2.15 4.03 -13.88
C LEU A 63 -1.58 5.27 -13.17
N LYS A 64 -2.06 5.54 -11.96
CA LYS A 64 -1.57 6.63 -11.12
C LYS A 64 -0.71 6.13 -9.96
N ALA A 65 -1.23 5.17 -9.22
CA ALA A 65 -0.59 4.67 -8.00
C ALA A 65 -0.99 3.23 -7.71
N VAL A 66 -0.16 2.55 -6.90
CA VAL A 66 -0.43 1.19 -6.44
C VAL A 66 -0.06 1.06 -4.97
N ILE A 67 -0.89 0.39 -4.20
CA ILE A 67 -0.54 -0.14 -2.88
C ILE A 67 -0.24 -1.63 -3.08
N PRO A 68 1.03 -2.09 -2.95
CA PRO A 68 1.39 -3.45 -3.39
C PRO A 68 1.12 -4.56 -2.38
N GLY A 69 0.88 -4.22 -1.12
CA GLY A 69 0.90 -5.20 -0.02
C GLY A 69 -0.24 -5.09 1.00
N GLY A 70 -1.35 -4.48 0.64
CA GLY A 70 -2.45 -4.17 1.55
C GLY A 70 -2.40 -2.73 2.06
N SER A 71 -3.49 -2.27 2.65
CA SER A 71 -3.72 -0.86 3.01
C SER A 71 -2.65 -0.22 3.90
N SER A 72 -1.88 -1.04 4.64
CA SER A 72 -0.76 -0.60 5.48
C SER A 72 0.55 -0.37 4.71
N ALA A 73 0.66 -0.91 3.48
CA ALA A 73 1.87 -0.73 2.69
C ALA A 73 1.96 0.70 2.14
N PRO A 74 3.15 1.31 2.15
CA PRO A 74 3.38 2.58 1.49
C PRO A 74 2.95 2.55 0.03
N VAL A 75 2.18 3.55 -0.41
CA VAL A 75 1.77 3.72 -1.80
C VAL A 75 2.98 4.01 -2.68
N LEU A 76 3.00 3.46 -3.89
CA LEU A 76 4.01 3.74 -4.91
C LEU A 76 3.36 4.40 -6.13
N PRO A 77 3.95 5.48 -6.67
CA PRO A 77 3.53 6.05 -7.95
C PRO A 77 3.73 5.06 -9.10
N ALA A 78 2.96 5.23 -10.17
CA ALA A 78 2.98 4.36 -11.34
C ALA A 78 4.39 4.12 -11.90
N HIS A 79 5.18 5.19 -12.09
CA HIS A 79 6.53 5.08 -12.67
C HIS A 79 7.48 4.22 -11.83
N ILE A 80 7.36 4.24 -10.50
CA ILE A 80 8.16 3.39 -9.61
C ILE A 80 7.63 1.95 -9.65
N MET A 81 6.31 1.79 -9.55
CA MET A 81 5.71 0.45 -9.47
C MET A 81 5.90 -0.36 -10.76
N MET A 82 5.87 0.27 -11.93
CA MET A 82 6.07 -0.38 -13.22
C MET A 82 7.48 -0.96 -13.40
N GLU A 83 8.47 -0.49 -12.64
CA GLU A 83 9.84 -1.02 -12.63
C GLU A 83 10.02 -2.17 -11.61
N CYS A 84 9.03 -2.40 -10.75
CA CYS A 84 9.13 -3.41 -9.71
C CYS A 84 8.79 -4.81 -10.20
N THR A 85 9.42 -5.80 -9.56
CA THR A 85 8.97 -7.19 -9.58
C THR A 85 8.21 -7.50 -8.27
N MET A 86 7.24 -8.39 -8.37
CA MET A 86 6.36 -8.77 -7.26
C MET A 86 7.06 -9.77 -6.35
N ASP A 87 7.98 -9.26 -5.56
CA ASP A 87 8.78 -9.97 -4.55
C ASP A 87 9.17 -9.03 -3.40
N TYR A 88 9.61 -9.63 -2.31
CA TYR A 88 9.90 -8.88 -1.08
C TYR A 88 11.05 -7.88 -1.26
N ASP A 89 12.11 -8.27 -1.96
CA ASP A 89 13.32 -7.44 -2.10
C ASP A 89 13.06 -6.23 -3.01
N SER A 90 12.40 -6.45 -4.16
CA SER A 90 12.11 -5.38 -5.12
C SER A 90 11.17 -4.33 -4.53
N ILE A 91 10.08 -4.77 -3.90
CA ILE A 91 9.11 -3.86 -3.30
C ILE A 91 9.71 -3.12 -2.09
N ALA A 92 10.53 -3.79 -1.26
CA ALA A 92 11.24 -3.14 -0.15
C ALA A 92 12.24 -2.09 -0.65
N LYS A 93 13.00 -2.39 -1.72
CA LYS A 93 13.91 -1.44 -2.36
C LYS A 93 13.18 -0.21 -2.91
N ALA A 94 11.96 -0.37 -3.39
CA ALA A 94 11.12 0.74 -3.85
C ALA A 94 10.55 1.59 -2.70
N GLY A 95 10.76 1.20 -1.44
CA GLY A 95 10.28 1.92 -0.26
C GLY A 95 8.86 1.54 0.17
N SER A 96 8.40 0.33 -0.18
CA SER A 96 7.11 -0.21 0.23
C SER A 96 7.23 -1.61 0.81
N MET A 97 6.15 -2.35 0.90
CA MET A 97 6.10 -3.71 1.42
C MET A 97 5.21 -4.59 0.54
N LEU A 98 5.67 -5.82 0.27
CA LEU A 98 4.84 -6.83 -0.41
C LEU A 98 3.67 -7.30 0.48
N GLY A 99 3.84 -7.26 1.78
CA GLY A 99 2.82 -7.51 2.78
C GLY A 99 2.01 -8.78 2.54
N SER A 100 0.70 -8.64 2.59
CA SER A 100 -0.24 -9.75 2.33
C SER A 100 -0.33 -10.14 0.84
N GLY A 101 0.12 -9.28 -0.08
CA GLY A 101 -0.10 -9.43 -1.52
C GLY A 101 -1.48 -8.91 -1.98
N ALA A 102 -2.15 -8.13 -1.15
CA ALA A 102 -3.35 -7.39 -1.56
C ALA A 102 -2.91 -6.14 -2.34
N VAL A 103 -3.02 -6.21 -3.66
CA VAL A 103 -2.61 -5.15 -4.57
C VAL A 103 -3.80 -4.27 -4.89
N ILE A 104 -3.70 -2.97 -4.54
CA ILE A 104 -4.75 -2.00 -4.82
C ILE A 104 -4.25 -1.05 -5.92
N VAL A 105 -4.88 -1.12 -7.06
CA VAL A 105 -4.56 -0.29 -8.24
C VAL A 105 -5.44 0.95 -8.24
N MET A 106 -4.83 2.11 -8.44
CA MET A 106 -5.51 3.41 -8.52
C MET A 106 -5.19 4.08 -9.85
N ASP A 107 -6.22 4.48 -10.58
CA ASP A 107 -6.09 5.21 -11.83
C ASP A 107 -6.06 6.73 -11.62
N ASP A 108 -5.92 7.47 -12.71
CA ASP A 108 -5.80 8.93 -12.73
C ASP A 108 -7.07 9.68 -12.27
N SER A 109 -8.20 9.00 -12.10
CA SER A 109 -9.41 9.60 -11.53
C SER A 109 -9.41 9.67 -10.01
N ARG A 110 -8.48 8.97 -9.34
CA ARG A 110 -8.44 8.92 -7.88
C ARG A 110 -7.74 10.12 -7.28
N CYS A 111 -8.41 10.76 -6.32
CA CYS A 111 -7.80 11.76 -5.46
C CYS A 111 -7.05 11.06 -4.31
N MET A 112 -5.76 11.35 -4.16
CA MET A 112 -4.94 10.71 -3.13
C MET A 112 -5.28 11.21 -1.72
N VAL A 113 -5.77 12.45 -1.58
CA VAL A 113 -6.24 12.99 -0.30
C VAL A 113 -7.50 12.24 0.17
N GLU A 114 -8.47 12.04 -0.73
CA GLU A 114 -9.68 11.27 -0.43
C GLU A 114 -9.36 9.81 -0.11
N SER A 115 -8.42 9.21 -0.84
CA SER A 115 -7.95 7.84 -0.60
C SER A 115 -7.30 7.72 0.79
N LEU A 116 -6.45 8.68 1.17
CA LEU A 116 -5.83 8.70 2.49
C LEU A 116 -6.86 8.95 3.60
N LYS A 117 -7.83 9.83 3.37
CA LYS A 117 -8.94 10.07 4.32
C LYS A 117 -9.68 8.77 4.64
N ARG A 118 -9.97 7.96 3.62
CA ARG A 118 -10.64 6.66 3.80
C ARG A 118 -9.78 5.70 4.62
N LEU A 119 -8.49 5.58 4.30
CA LEU A 119 -7.55 4.73 5.05
C LEU A 119 -7.38 5.19 6.49
N SER A 120 -7.20 6.50 6.71
CA SER A 120 -7.03 7.06 8.06
C SER A 120 -8.28 6.85 8.92
N TYR A 121 -9.48 6.97 8.33
CA TYR A 121 -10.74 6.65 9.02
C TYR A 121 -10.79 5.18 9.45
N PHE A 122 -10.42 4.27 8.55
CA PHE A 122 -10.37 2.84 8.84
C PHE A 122 -9.43 2.55 10.02
N TYR A 123 -8.20 3.05 10.00
CA TYR A 123 -7.26 2.80 11.09
C TYR A 123 -7.66 3.44 12.42
N MET A 124 -8.28 4.61 12.39
CA MET A 124 -8.87 5.23 13.58
C MET A 124 -9.97 4.34 14.17
N HIS A 125 -10.87 3.82 13.34
CA HIS A 125 -11.98 2.99 13.76
C HIS A 125 -11.52 1.62 14.30
N GLU A 126 -10.51 1.01 13.68
CA GLU A 126 -9.98 -0.30 14.03
C GLU A 126 -8.97 -0.27 15.20
N SER A 127 -8.57 0.90 15.66
CA SER A 127 -7.71 1.01 16.83
C SER A 127 -8.43 0.47 18.08
N CYS A 128 -7.80 -0.49 18.76
CA CYS A 128 -8.35 -1.04 20.02
C CYS A 128 -8.28 -0.06 21.19
N GLY A 129 -7.59 1.09 21.04
CA GLY A 129 -7.46 2.13 22.05
C GLY A 129 -6.45 1.86 23.17
N GLN A 130 -5.67 0.76 23.11
CA GLN A 130 -4.74 0.40 24.19
C GLN A 130 -3.56 1.36 24.27
N CYS A 131 -2.87 1.63 23.17
CA CYS A 131 -1.66 2.47 23.14
C CYS A 131 -2.01 3.91 22.86
N THR A 132 -1.58 4.84 23.73
CA THR A 132 -1.88 6.28 23.57
C THR A 132 -1.50 6.85 22.21
N PRO A 133 -0.30 6.57 21.62
CA PRO A 133 0.04 7.10 20.30
C PRO A 133 -0.93 6.64 19.20
N CYS A 134 -1.38 5.40 19.24
CA CYS A 134 -2.36 4.87 18.29
C CYS A 134 -3.76 5.43 18.58
N ARG A 135 -4.25 5.33 19.84
CA ARG A 135 -5.59 5.77 20.23
C ARG A 135 -5.88 7.21 19.85
N GLU A 136 -4.96 8.11 20.17
CA GLU A 136 -5.14 9.54 19.91
C GLU A 136 -4.64 9.93 18.50
N GLY A 137 -3.47 9.43 18.13
CA GLY A 137 -2.79 9.83 16.89
C GLY A 137 -3.55 9.44 15.63
N THR A 138 -4.17 8.26 15.56
CA THR A 138 -4.95 7.86 14.38
C THR A 138 -6.16 8.77 14.17
N GLY A 139 -6.81 9.19 15.25
CA GLY A 139 -7.90 10.17 15.20
C GLY A 139 -7.42 11.57 14.77
N TRP A 140 -6.20 11.96 15.16
CA TRP A 140 -5.61 13.23 14.72
C TRP A 140 -5.26 13.19 13.24
N LEU A 141 -4.65 12.11 12.75
CA LEU A 141 -4.36 11.92 11.33
C LEU A 141 -5.63 12.04 10.50
N TRP A 142 -6.68 11.31 10.84
CA TRP A 142 -7.95 11.37 10.11
C TRP A 142 -8.55 12.77 10.08
N ARG A 143 -8.66 13.45 11.24
CA ARG A 143 -9.25 14.80 11.33
C ARG A 143 -8.48 15.83 10.50
N MET A 144 -7.16 15.72 10.43
CA MET A 144 -6.35 16.62 9.61
C MET A 144 -6.55 16.36 8.13
N VAL A 145 -6.55 15.08 7.71
CA VAL A 145 -6.79 14.72 6.30
C VAL A 145 -8.22 15.10 5.87
N ASP A 146 -9.23 14.87 6.71
CA ASP A 146 -10.62 15.28 6.45
C ASP A 146 -10.75 16.80 6.30
N ARG A 147 -10.05 17.57 7.13
CA ARG A 147 -10.02 19.04 7.02
C ARG A 147 -9.37 19.49 5.72
N ILE A 148 -8.26 18.90 5.31
CA ILE A 148 -7.59 19.18 4.04
C ILE A 148 -8.54 18.85 2.87
N ASP A 149 -9.16 17.67 2.88
CA ASP A 149 -10.07 17.24 1.82
C ASP A 149 -11.27 18.18 1.65
N ARG A 150 -11.73 18.83 2.71
CA ARG A 150 -12.81 19.85 2.67
C ARG A 150 -12.34 21.24 2.24
N GLY A 151 -11.10 21.42 1.82
CA GLY A 151 -10.55 22.74 1.46
C GLY A 151 -10.30 23.66 2.65
N GLN A 152 -10.18 23.12 3.85
CA GLN A 152 -9.96 23.86 5.10
C GLN A 152 -8.54 23.59 5.67
N GLY A 153 -7.63 23.11 4.81
CA GLY A 153 -6.25 22.84 5.14
C GLY A 153 -5.50 24.09 5.55
N LYS A 154 -4.53 23.93 6.45
CA LYS A 154 -3.62 24.99 6.88
C LYS A 154 -2.23 24.71 6.33
N PRO A 155 -1.41 25.75 6.05
CA PRO A 155 -0.04 25.56 5.57
C PRO A 155 0.83 24.64 6.44
N SER A 156 0.55 24.60 7.76
CA SER A 156 1.26 23.75 8.73
C SER A 156 0.80 22.29 8.72
N ASP A 157 -0.34 21.95 8.09
CA ASP A 157 -0.96 20.64 8.27
C ASP A 157 -0.10 19.50 7.68
N MET A 158 0.61 19.74 6.60
CA MET A 158 1.49 18.73 6.01
C MET A 158 2.64 18.35 6.93
N ALA A 159 3.29 19.34 7.54
CA ALA A 159 4.36 19.08 8.51
C ALA A 159 3.81 18.43 9.79
N LEU A 160 2.62 18.83 10.21
CA LEU A 160 1.97 18.25 11.40
C LEU A 160 1.54 16.81 11.16
N LEU A 161 0.99 16.48 9.97
CA LEU A 161 0.64 15.10 9.60
C LEU A 161 1.86 14.18 9.64
N ASP A 162 2.98 14.60 9.03
CA ASP A 162 4.21 13.81 9.05
C ASP A 162 4.76 13.64 10.47
N ASN A 163 4.75 14.71 11.28
CA ASN A 163 5.19 14.66 12.67
C ASN A 163 4.33 13.71 13.52
N VAL A 164 3.00 13.78 13.41
CA VAL A 164 2.10 12.87 14.14
C VAL A 164 2.34 11.43 13.70
N ALA A 165 2.45 11.17 12.39
CA ALA A 165 2.72 9.84 11.87
C ALA A 165 4.05 9.29 12.40
N GLU A 166 5.12 10.09 12.40
CA GLU A 166 6.43 9.72 12.95
C GLU A 166 6.38 9.40 14.44
N ASN A 167 5.57 10.14 15.22
CA ASN A 167 5.40 9.90 16.65
C ASN A 167 4.51 8.71 16.99
N ILE A 168 3.76 8.15 16.03
CA ILE A 168 3.04 6.88 16.18
C ILE A 168 3.98 5.70 15.89
N MET A 169 4.79 5.81 14.84
CA MET A 169 5.64 4.72 14.35
C MET A 169 6.63 4.23 15.42
N GLY A 170 6.67 2.90 15.60
CA GLY A 170 7.56 2.23 16.56
C GLY A 170 7.21 2.47 18.03
N ARG A 171 6.10 3.14 18.35
CA ARG A 171 5.73 3.49 19.74
C ARG A 171 4.42 2.86 20.18
N THR A 172 4.02 1.79 19.53
CA THR A 172 2.81 1.02 19.84
C THR A 172 3.14 -0.45 20.04
N ILE A 173 2.34 -1.16 20.84
CA ILE A 173 2.58 -2.58 21.17
C ILE A 173 2.43 -3.46 19.93
N CYS A 174 1.45 -3.17 19.08
CA CYS A 174 1.22 -3.91 17.83
C CYS A 174 1.48 -3.03 16.62
N ALA A 175 1.59 -3.66 15.45
CA ALA A 175 1.90 -2.99 14.19
C ALA A 175 0.76 -2.10 13.63
N LEU A 176 -0.41 -2.01 14.28
CA LEU A 176 -1.51 -1.18 13.78
C LEU A 176 -1.12 0.31 13.74
N GLY A 177 -0.34 0.79 14.71
CA GLY A 177 0.16 2.18 14.71
C GLY A 177 1.03 2.46 13.48
N ASP A 178 1.98 1.57 13.19
CA ASP A 178 2.83 1.68 12.00
C ASP A 178 2.01 1.58 10.71
N ALA A 179 1.04 0.66 10.69
CA ALA A 179 0.11 0.46 9.57
C ALA A 179 -0.73 1.71 9.26
N ALA A 180 -1.10 2.49 10.28
CA ALA A 180 -1.81 3.76 10.12
C ALA A 180 -0.90 4.90 9.65
N ALA A 181 0.35 4.92 10.09
CA ALA A 181 1.28 6.02 9.85
C ALA A 181 1.99 5.92 8.48
N MET A 182 2.37 4.71 8.05
CA MET A 182 3.11 4.50 6.79
C MET A 182 2.37 5.02 5.55
N PRO A 183 1.06 4.77 5.34
CA PRO A 183 0.33 5.33 4.21
C PRO A 183 0.32 6.86 4.20
N VAL A 184 0.19 7.50 5.36
CA VAL A 184 0.22 8.96 5.51
C VAL A 184 1.53 9.52 4.96
N ARG A 185 2.66 9.01 5.47
CA ARG A 185 4.00 9.46 5.07
C ARG A 185 4.27 9.21 3.59
N ALA A 186 3.87 8.06 3.06
CA ALA A 186 4.05 7.73 1.65
C ALA A 186 3.23 8.65 0.73
N MET A 187 1.97 8.93 1.08
CA MET A 187 1.12 9.80 0.27
C MET A 187 1.61 11.25 0.31
N ILE A 188 2.04 11.76 1.45
CA ILE A 188 2.68 13.07 1.55
C ILE A 188 3.94 13.13 0.68
N LYS A 189 4.78 12.10 0.74
CA LYS A 189 6.04 12.05 -0.02
C LYS A 189 5.82 12.09 -1.53
N HIS A 190 4.85 11.35 -2.05
CA HIS A 190 4.71 11.14 -3.48
C HIS A 190 3.62 11.99 -4.14
N PHE A 191 2.63 12.46 -3.38
CA PHE A 191 1.45 13.16 -3.90
C PHE A 191 1.17 14.48 -3.18
N ARG A 192 2.20 15.08 -2.60
CA ARG A 192 2.12 16.35 -1.86
C ARG A 192 1.33 17.43 -2.58
N HIS A 193 1.52 17.55 -3.89
CA HIS A 193 0.85 18.54 -4.74
C HIS A 193 -0.69 18.43 -4.70
N GLU A 194 -1.25 17.23 -4.49
CA GLU A 194 -2.70 17.06 -4.38
C GLU A 194 -3.23 17.55 -3.03
N PHE A 195 -2.43 17.47 -1.98
CA PHE A 195 -2.79 17.99 -0.66
C PHE A 195 -2.71 19.52 -0.64
N GLU A 196 -1.73 20.10 -1.33
CA GLU A 196 -1.54 21.56 -1.42
C GLU A 196 -2.56 22.23 -2.35
N ALA A 197 -3.21 21.47 -3.23
CA ALA A 197 -4.25 21.96 -4.16
C ALA A 197 -5.66 21.96 -3.55
N LYS A 198 -5.85 21.39 -2.34
CA LYS A 198 -7.14 21.36 -1.62
C LYS A 198 -7.28 22.58 -0.71
#